data_58806bb7f22a59b54c840198616bd809
#
_entry.id   58806bb7f22a59b54c840198616bd809
#
_cell.length_a   1.000
_cell.length_b   1.000
_cell.length_c   1.000
_cell.angle_alpha   90.00
_cell.angle_beta   90.00
_cell.angle_gamma   90.00
#
_symmetry.space_group_name_H-M   'P 1'
#
loop_
_entity.id
_entity.type
_entity.pdbx_description
1 polymer ?
#
loop_
_entity_poly.entity_id
_entity_poly.type
_entity_poly.pdbx_seq_one_letter_code
_entity_poly.pdbx_strand_id
1 'polypeptide(L)'
;QGDSIRVTRNQDIQRTNIKTMPYPGFPTDMQPQMAAVLCLANGGTSIINEGIWENRFRYVDEFKRMGAAIQVDGKIAVIEGVGHLTGAPLRACDLRAGAAMVIAGLAASGTTEISCIHFIERGYENLVGKLRGVGADIEIVNQADDEAAQDVG
;
A
#
# COMPACT_ATOMS: atom_id res chain seq x y z
N GLN A 1 -25.63 1.37 -9.72
CA GLN A 1 -27.04 0.98 -9.52
C GLN A 1 -27.06 -0.38 -8.81
N GLY A 2 -27.90 -0.54 -7.80
CA GLY A 2 -27.95 -1.74 -6.97
C GLY A 2 -26.71 -1.87 -6.08
N ASP A 3 -26.23 -3.10 -5.88
CA ASP A 3 -25.15 -3.45 -4.97
C ASP A 3 -23.75 -3.47 -5.63
N SER A 4 -23.61 -2.78 -6.76
CA SER A 4 -22.35 -2.78 -7.51
C SER A 4 -21.72 -1.39 -7.61
N ILE A 5 -20.38 -1.37 -7.55
CA ILE A 5 -19.56 -0.19 -7.78
C ILE A 5 -18.71 -0.44 -9.03
N ARG A 6 -18.75 0.48 -9.99
CA ARG A 6 -17.85 0.47 -11.14
C ARG A 6 -16.76 1.50 -10.92
N VAL A 7 -15.51 1.06 -10.98
CA VAL A 7 -14.33 1.94 -10.94
C VAL A 7 -13.69 1.94 -12.32
N THR A 8 -13.42 3.13 -12.87
CA THR A 8 -12.77 3.27 -14.18
C THR A 8 -11.69 4.35 -14.08
N ARG A 9 -10.48 4.03 -14.52
CA ARG A 9 -9.42 5.02 -14.65
C ARG A 9 -9.52 5.69 -16.02
N ASN A 10 -9.87 6.98 -16.05
CA ASN A 10 -10.01 7.76 -17.28
C ASN A 10 -8.85 8.71 -17.54
N GLN A 11 -8.01 8.93 -16.54
CA GLN A 11 -6.88 9.88 -16.60
C GLN A 11 -5.76 9.44 -15.65
N ASP A 12 -4.63 10.09 -15.74
CA ASP A 12 -3.54 9.89 -14.81
C ASP A 12 -3.93 10.28 -13.39
N ILE A 13 -3.32 9.58 -12.42
CA ILE A 13 -3.52 9.87 -11.01
C ILE A 13 -2.98 11.27 -10.73
N GLN A 14 -3.82 12.11 -10.18
CA GLN A 14 -3.50 13.49 -9.84
C GLN A 14 -3.17 13.63 -8.36
N ARG A 15 -2.31 14.59 -8.03
CA ARG A 15 -2.06 14.98 -6.66
C ARG A 15 -3.36 15.43 -5.97
N THR A 16 -3.47 15.14 -4.68
CA THR A 16 -4.57 15.66 -3.85
C THR A 16 -4.14 15.74 -2.38
N ASN A 17 -4.83 16.56 -1.62
CA ASN A 17 -4.61 16.67 -0.18
C ASN A 17 -5.73 15.94 0.56
N ILE A 18 -5.36 15.23 1.62
CA ILE A 18 -6.28 14.42 2.43
C ILE A 18 -6.11 14.83 3.89
N LYS A 19 -7.24 14.94 4.59
CA LYS A 19 -7.28 15.03 6.03
C LYS A 19 -8.17 13.93 6.56
N THR A 20 -7.62 13.05 7.41
CA THR A 20 -8.45 12.06 8.08
C THR A 20 -9.31 12.70 9.15
N MET A 21 -10.57 12.32 9.19
CA MET A 21 -11.57 12.85 10.12
C MET A 21 -12.60 11.77 10.47
N PRO A 22 -13.29 11.89 11.62
CA PRO A 22 -14.45 11.06 11.89
C PRO A 22 -15.50 11.14 10.77
N TYR A 23 -16.32 10.09 10.65
CA TYR A 23 -17.44 10.08 9.69
C TYR A 23 -18.26 11.38 9.78
N PRO A 24 -18.63 11.99 8.64
CA PRO A 24 -18.50 11.52 7.25
C PRO A 24 -17.20 11.95 6.54
N GLY A 25 -16.13 12.28 7.27
CA GLY A 25 -14.84 12.66 6.69
C GLY A 25 -14.07 11.46 6.11
N PHE A 26 -12.86 11.71 5.61
CA PHE A 26 -12.01 10.66 5.06
C PHE A 26 -11.51 9.72 6.17
N PRO A 27 -11.78 8.39 6.08
CA PRO A 27 -11.46 7.47 7.18
C PRO A 27 -9.96 7.21 7.27
N THR A 28 -9.43 7.20 8.49
CA THR A 28 -8.02 6.86 8.78
C THR A 28 -7.64 5.46 8.29
N ASP A 29 -8.60 4.53 8.23
CA ASP A 29 -8.37 3.16 7.74
C ASP A 29 -8.07 3.07 6.25
N MET A 30 -8.37 4.09 5.47
CA MET A 30 -8.02 4.19 4.06
C MET A 30 -6.77 5.04 3.79
N GLN A 31 -6.20 5.63 4.83
CA GLN A 31 -5.07 6.55 4.70
C GLN A 31 -3.82 5.87 4.09
N PRO A 32 -3.35 4.68 4.56
CA PRO A 32 -2.18 4.03 3.98
C PRO A 32 -2.38 3.63 2.52
N GLN A 33 -3.55 3.11 2.16
CA GLN A 33 -3.88 2.71 0.79
C GLN A 33 -3.90 3.93 -0.15
N MET A 34 -4.44 5.05 0.33
CA MET A 34 -4.42 6.28 -0.45
C MET A 34 -3.01 6.83 -0.60
N ALA A 35 -2.15 6.72 0.42
CA ALA A 35 -0.74 7.08 0.30
C ALA A 35 -0.04 6.30 -0.83
N ALA A 36 -0.29 4.98 -0.95
CA ALA A 36 0.22 4.19 -2.06
C ALA A 36 -0.21 4.74 -3.43
N VAL A 37 -1.48 5.10 -3.57
CA VAL A 37 -2.02 5.70 -4.80
C VAL A 37 -1.38 7.05 -5.09
N LEU A 38 -1.20 7.91 -4.08
CA LEU A 38 -0.60 9.23 -4.26
C LEU A 38 0.89 9.18 -4.65
N CYS A 39 1.62 8.13 -4.24
CA CYS A 39 2.99 7.89 -4.73
C CYS A 39 3.02 7.70 -6.25
N LEU A 40 1.95 7.17 -6.85
CA LEU A 40 1.83 6.93 -8.29
C LEU A 40 1.29 8.16 -9.06
N ALA A 41 1.04 9.27 -8.41
CA ALA A 41 0.66 10.49 -9.10
C ALA A 41 1.76 10.94 -10.06
N ASN A 42 1.36 11.49 -11.20
CA ASN A 42 2.28 11.93 -12.23
C ASN A 42 2.83 13.34 -11.90
N GLY A 43 3.74 13.38 -10.94
CA GLY A 43 4.32 14.60 -10.41
C GLY A 43 3.41 15.34 -9.40
N GLY A 44 3.94 16.43 -8.86
CA GLY A 44 3.27 17.27 -7.88
C GLY A 44 3.27 16.69 -6.46
N THR A 45 2.92 17.52 -5.52
CA THR A 45 2.97 17.22 -4.08
C THR A 45 1.57 17.02 -3.53
N SER A 46 1.38 15.91 -2.81
CA SER A 46 0.18 15.61 -2.03
C SER A 46 0.48 15.71 -0.54
N ILE A 47 -0.50 16.12 0.25
CA ILE A 47 -0.37 16.18 1.71
C ILE A 47 -1.43 15.30 2.34
N ILE A 48 -1.00 14.43 3.25
CA ILE A 48 -1.88 13.69 4.14
C ILE A 48 -1.74 14.26 5.55
N ASN A 49 -2.84 14.75 6.11
CA ASN A 49 -2.92 15.15 7.50
C ASN A 49 -3.71 14.09 8.28
N GLU A 50 -3.02 13.33 9.14
CA GLU A 50 -3.64 12.31 10.00
C GLU A 50 -4.19 12.95 11.26
N GLY A 51 -5.51 13.13 11.31
CA GLY A 51 -6.20 13.79 12.42
C GLY A 51 -6.67 12.86 13.53
N ILE A 52 -6.63 11.54 13.32
CA ILE A 52 -7.27 10.54 14.20
C ILE A 52 -6.24 9.81 15.07
N TRP A 53 -5.20 9.24 14.43
CA TRP A 53 -4.22 8.39 15.12
C TRP A 53 -2.83 9.01 15.16
N GLU A 54 -2.09 8.66 16.19
CA GLU A 54 -0.65 8.91 16.26
C GLU A 54 0.12 7.74 15.62
N ASN A 55 1.32 8.00 15.12
CA ASN A 55 2.20 7.00 14.51
C ASN A 55 1.57 6.15 13.39
N ARG A 56 0.65 6.75 12.60
CA ARG A 56 -0.04 6.03 11.51
C ARG A 56 0.82 5.84 10.27
N PHE A 57 1.97 6.52 10.16
CA PHE A 57 2.86 6.50 9.00
C PHE A 57 3.96 5.42 9.06
N ARG A 58 3.77 4.35 9.84
CA ARG A 58 4.76 3.26 10.00
C ARG A 58 5.12 2.54 8.71
N TYR A 59 4.28 2.59 7.68
CA TYR A 59 4.49 2.00 6.37
C TYR A 59 5.43 2.83 5.48
N VAL A 60 5.76 4.06 5.85
CA VAL A 60 6.48 5.00 4.97
C VAL A 60 7.87 4.50 4.62
N ASP A 61 8.59 3.92 5.57
CA ASP A 61 9.93 3.39 5.30
C ASP A 61 9.91 2.21 4.32
N GLU A 62 8.84 1.41 4.36
CA GLU A 62 8.63 0.33 3.41
C GLU A 62 8.34 0.88 2.00
N PHE A 63 7.52 1.93 1.90
CA PHE A 63 7.26 2.58 0.60
C PHE A 63 8.50 3.26 0.03
N LYS A 64 9.36 3.83 0.87
CA LYS A 64 10.65 4.38 0.43
C LYS A 64 11.56 3.32 -0.20
N ARG A 65 11.51 2.07 0.27
CA ARG A 65 12.23 0.95 -0.36
C ARG A 65 11.75 0.69 -1.79
N MET A 66 10.49 0.99 -2.08
CA MET A 66 9.90 0.89 -3.42
C MET A 66 10.18 2.13 -4.29
N GLY A 67 10.93 3.11 -3.80
CA GLY A 67 11.24 4.36 -4.49
C GLY A 67 10.25 5.50 -4.26
N ALA A 68 9.34 5.38 -3.28
CA ALA A 68 8.42 6.46 -2.94
C ALA A 68 9.16 7.64 -2.30
N ALA A 69 8.77 8.86 -2.67
CA ALA A 69 9.26 10.10 -2.09
C ALA A 69 8.26 10.63 -1.07
N ILE A 70 8.43 10.24 0.18
CA ILE A 70 7.55 10.60 1.30
C ILE A 70 8.37 11.18 2.43
N GLN A 71 7.95 12.32 2.96
CA GLN A 71 8.49 12.92 4.18
C GLN A 71 7.38 13.02 5.22
N VAL A 72 7.70 12.69 6.47
CA VAL A 72 6.74 12.73 7.59
C VAL A 72 7.24 13.68 8.66
N ASP A 73 6.38 14.58 9.08
CA ASP A 73 6.56 15.44 10.24
C ASP A 73 5.31 15.34 11.14
N GLY A 74 5.45 14.67 12.27
CA GLY A 74 4.35 14.42 13.21
C GLY A 74 3.15 13.72 12.54
N LYS A 75 2.08 14.46 12.37
CA LYS A 75 0.81 13.98 11.77
C LYS A 75 0.66 14.33 10.29
N ILE A 76 1.69 14.85 9.66
CA ILE A 76 1.66 15.27 8.27
C ILE A 76 2.65 14.42 7.46
N ALA A 77 2.16 13.82 6.38
CA ALA A 77 3.00 13.25 5.35
C ALA A 77 2.92 14.08 4.07
N VAL A 78 4.08 14.42 3.54
CA VAL A 78 4.26 15.09 2.25
C VAL A 78 4.72 14.03 1.26
N ILE A 79 3.95 13.81 0.20
CA ILE A 79 4.18 12.78 -0.81
C ILE A 79 4.42 13.48 -2.16
N GLU A 80 5.59 13.26 -2.72
CA GLU A 80 5.86 13.66 -4.10
C GLU A 80 5.52 12.49 -5.02
N GLY A 81 4.69 12.75 -6.02
CA GLY A 81 4.32 11.73 -7.00
C GLY A 81 5.52 11.37 -7.87
N VAL A 82 5.91 10.09 -7.84
CA VAL A 82 7.05 9.56 -8.62
C VAL A 82 6.60 8.86 -9.89
N GLY A 83 5.30 8.70 -10.09
CA GLY A 83 4.70 8.09 -11.28
C GLY A 83 4.82 6.56 -11.35
N HIS A 84 5.82 5.96 -10.73
CA HIS A 84 6.02 4.51 -10.68
C HIS A 84 6.73 4.08 -9.38
N LEU A 85 6.50 2.85 -8.98
CA LEU A 85 7.19 2.19 -7.87
C LEU A 85 7.93 0.96 -8.39
N THR A 86 8.98 0.55 -7.69
CA THR A 86 9.75 -0.66 -7.98
C THR A 86 9.51 -1.70 -6.90
N GLY A 87 9.41 -2.96 -7.29
CA GLY A 87 9.27 -4.07 -6.36
C GLY A 87 10.43 -4.15 -5.38
N ALA A 88 10.12 -4.51 -4.13
CA ALA A 88 11.10 -4.62 -3.06
C ALA A 88 10.61 -5.62 -1.98
N PRO A 89 11.52 -6.16 -1.15
CA PRO A 89 11.13 -6.88 0.05
C PRO A 89 10.58 -5.89 1.09
N LEU A 90 9.35 -6.16 1.55
CA LEU A 90 8.60 -5.34 2.49
C LEU A 90 8.19 -6.16 3.71
N ARG A 91 7.91 -5.47 4.81
CA ARG A 91 7.40 -6.09 6.02
C ARG A 91 6.11 -5.44 6.47
N ALA A 92 5.02 -6.19 6.49
CA ALA A 92 3.76 -5.70 7.04
C ALA A 92 3.90 -5.41 8.54
N CYS A 93 3.47 -4.23 8.96
CA CYS A 93 3.56 -3.78 10.34
C CYS A 93 2.19 -3.68 11.03
N ASP A 94 1.12 -3.64 10.27
CA ASP A 94 -0.27 -3.69 10.72
C ASP A 94 -1.20 -4.06 9.55
N LEU A 95 -2.50 -4.24 9.86
CA LEU A 95 -3.51 -4.64 8.90
C LEU A 95 -3.63 -3.68 7.70
N ARG A 96 -3.73 -2.39 7.95
CA ARG A 96 -3.98 -1.38 6.91
C ARG A 96 -2.74 -1.06 6.11
N ALA A 97 -1.59 -0.99 6.79
CA ALA A 97 -0.29 -0.86 6.13
C ALA A 97 0.01 -2.07 5.23
N GLY A 98 -0.25 -3.29 5.71
CA GLY A 98 -0.09 -4.50 4.91
C GLY A 98 -0.94 -4.50 3.64
N ALA A 99 -2.23 -4.13 3.75
CA ALA A 99 -3.09 -3.98 2.58
C ALA A 99 -2.57 -2.91 1.60
N ALA A 100 -2.06 -1.79 2.11
CA ALA A 100 -1.47 -0.74 1.29
C ALA A 100 -0.21 -1.23 0.56
N MET A 101 0.63 -2.07 1.20
CA MET A 101 1.80 -2.70 0.58
C MET A 101 1.40 -3.63 -0.57
N VAL A 102 0.30 -4.40 -0.41
CA VAL A 102 -0.24 -5.23 -1.50
C VAL A 102 -0.65 -4.35 -2.69
N ILE A 103 -1.38 -3.26 -2.44
CA ILE A 103 -1.78 -2.31 -3.49
C ILE A 103 -0.55 -1.71 -4.19
N ALA A 104 0.45 -1.27 -3.42
CA ALA A 104 1.69 -0.72 -3.97
C ALA A 104 2.45 -1.77 -4.80
N GLY A 105 2.53 -3.02 -4.32
CA GLY A 105 3.17 -4.12 -5.02
C GLY A 105 2.49 -4.46 -6.34
N LEU A 106 1.17 -4.49 -6.39
CA LEU A 106 0.40 -4.72 -7.61
C LEU A 106 0.61 -3.63 -8.68
N ALA A 107 0.99 -2.42 -8.25
CA ALA A 107 1.24 -1.29 -9.14
C ALA A 107 2.74 -1.09 -9.47
N ALA A 108 3.62 -1.81 -8.79
CA ALA A 108 5.07 -1.68 -8.95
C ALA A 108 5.59 -2.49 -10.16
N SER A 109 6.76 -2.11 -10.65
CA SER A 109 7.51 -2.88 -11.63
C SER A 109 8.42 -3.89 -10.90
N GLY A 110 8.48 -5.12 -11.38
CA GLY A 110 9.25 -6.19 -10.74
C GLY A 110 8.48 -6.90 -9.63
N THR A 111 9.16 -7.66 -8.81
CA THR A 111 8.56 -8.48 -7.75
C THR A 111 8.57 -7.75 -6.42
N THR A 112 7.45 -7.76 -5.72
CA THR A 112 7.34 -7.28 -4.33
C THR A 112 7.06 -8.47 -3.42
N GLU A 113 7.91 -8.67 -2.44
CA GLU A 113 7.74 -9.70 -1.41
C GLU A 113 7.24 -9.05 -0.12
N ILE A 114 6.18 -9.58 0.48
CA ILE A 114 5.61 -9.02 1.71
C ILE A 114 5.65 -10.08 2.79
N SER A 115 6.45 -9.85 3.81
CA SER A 115 6.53 -10.72 4.99
C SER A 115 5.55 -10.29 6.10
N CYS A 116 5.39 -11.13 7.13
CA CYS A 116 4.46 -10.91 8.25
C CYS A 116 3.00 -10.79 7.80
N ILE A 117 2.58 -11.61 6.83
CA ILE A 117 1.25 -11.58 6.22
C ILE A 117 0.11 -11.86 7.21
N HIS A 118 0.39 -12.45 8.37
CA HIS A 118 -0.60 -12.65 9.43
C HIS A 118 -1.31 -11.34 9.86
N PHE A 119 -0.65 -10.19 9.72
CA PHE A 119 -1.30 -8.89 9.94
C PHE A 119 -2.40 -8.60 8.92
N ILE A 120 -2.26 -9.09 7.68
CA ILE A 120 -3.22 -8.90 6.60
C ILE A 120 -4.35 -9.92 6.74
N GLU A 121 -4.02 -11.19 6.97
CA GLU A 121 -4.96 -12.32 7.00
C GLU A 121 -6.01 -12.20 8.10
N ARG A 122 -5.65 -11.59 9.24
CA ARG A 122 -6.58 -11.40 10.36
C ARG A 122 -7.80 -10.52 10.05
N GLY A 123 -7.78 -9.75 8.97
CA GLY A 123 -8.87 -8.81 8.63
C GLY A 123 -9.27 -8.79 7.17
N TYR A 124 -8.52 -9.45 6.28
CA TYR A 124 -8.85 -9.60 4.86
C TYR A 124 -8.93 -11.09 4.52
N GLU A 125 -10.15 -11.62 4.56
CA GLU A 125 -10.42 -13.01 4.24
C GLU A 125 -10.02 -13.34 2.79
N ASN A 126 -9.11 -14.32 2.63
CA ASN A 126 -8.66 -14.83 1.34
C ASN A 126 -8.30 -13.72 0.32
N LEU A 127 -7.53 -12.72 0.76
CA LEU A 127 -7.17 -11.57 -0.08
C LEU A 127 -6.47 -12.01 -1.37
N VAL A 128 -5.50 -12.92 -1.27
CA VAL A 128 -4.74 -13.43 -2.42
C VAL A 128 -5.67 -14.13 -3.42
N GLY A 129 -6.54 -15.03 -2.96
CA GLY A 129 -7.50 -15.72 -3.83
C GLY A 129 -8.46 -14.76 -4.54
N LYS A 130 -8.94 -13.72 -3.83
CA LYS A 130 -9.83 -12.69 -4.39
C LYS A 130 -9.12 -11.85 -5.44
N LEU A 131 -7.89 -11.43 -5.18
CA LEU A 131 -7.10 -10.64 -6.14
C LEU A 131 -6.71 -11.47 -7.37
N ARG A 132 -6.30 -12.72 -7.20
CA ARG A 132 -6.08 -13.65 -8.35
C ARG A 132 -7.34 -13.83 -9.19
N GLY A 133 -8.50 -13.94 -8.56
CA GLY A 133 -9.79 -14.06 -9.24
C GLY A 133 -10.13 -12.87 -10.15
N VAL A 134 -9.54 -11.72 -9.93
CA VAL A 134 -9.68 -10.52 -10.80
C VAL A 134 -8.43 -10.25 -11.65
N GLY A 135 -7.50 -11.20 -11.72
CA GLY A 135 -6.37 -11.17 -12.65
C GLY A 135 -5.06 -10.64 -12.07
N ALA A 136 -4.94 -10.48 -10.75
CA ALA A 136 -3.67 -10.11 -10.14
C ALA A 136 -2.67 -11.28 -10.18
N ASP A 137 -1.42 -10.97 -10.48
CA ASP A 137 -0.29 -11.89 -10.35
C ASP A 137 0.25 -11.78 -8.91
N ILE A 138 -0.25 -12.66 -8.05
CA ILE A 138 0.04 -12.69 -6.61
C ILE A 138 -0.08 -14.11 -6.08
N GLU A 139 0.83 -14.51 -5.18
CA GLU A 139 0.82 -15.82 -4.55
C GLU A 139 1.27 -15.76 -3.09
N ILE A 140 1.00 -16.82 -2.34
CA ILE A 140 1.57 -17.04 -1.01
C ILE A 140 2.74 -18.01 -1.18
N VAL A 141 3.92 -17.57 -0.75
CA VAL A 141 5.14 -18.39 -0.72
C VAL A 141 5.35 -18.87 0.73
N ASN A 142 5.50 -20.16 0.93
CA ASN A 142 5.81 -20.72 2.23
C ASN A 142 7.34 -20.62 2.47
N GLN A 143 7.74 -20.00 3.57
CA GLN A 143 9.16 -19.84 3.94
C GLN A 143 9.95 -21.14 4.13
N ALA A 144 9.29 -22.30 4.17
CA ALA A 144 9.95 -23.60 4.29
C ALA A 144 10.83 -23.98 3.08
N ASP A 145 10.63 -23.34 1.93
CA ASP A 145 11.38 -23.64 0.71
C ASP A 145 12.65 -22.76 0.54
N ASP A 146 12.73 -21.63 1.25
CA ASP A 146 13.88 -20.71 1.14
C ASP A 146 15.08 -21.11 2.02
N GLU A 147 14.88 -21.82 3.13
CA GLU A 147 15.99 -22.32 3.96
C GLU A 147 16.74 -23.47 3.26
N ALA A 148 16.06 -24.23 2.39
CA ALA A 148 16.71 -25.33 1.63
C ALA A 148 17.58 -24.83 0.47
N ALA A 149 17.41 -23.60 0.01
CA ALA A 149 18.20 -23.01 -1.08
C ALA A 149 19.48 -22.31 -0.60
N GLN A 150 19.61 -22.00 0.70
CA GLN A 150 20.77 -21.33 1.26
C GLN A 150 21.82 -22.29 1.84
N ASP A 151 21.50 -23.59 1.97
CA ASP A 151 22.43 -24.59 2.54
C ASP A 151 23.18 -25.41 1.46
N VAL A 152 23.13 -24.98 0.19
CA VAL A 152 23.86 -25.57 -0.94
C VAL A 152 24.68 -24.50 -1.64
N GLY A 153 25.67 -23.96 -0.94
CA GLY A 153 26.60 -22.98 -1.50
C GLY A 153 27.92 -23.00 -0.76
#